data_fb2f0dba72e5c120c846cd8b3763a506
#
_entry.id   fb2f0dba72e5c120c846cd8b3763a506
#
_cell.length_a   1.000
_cell.length_b   1.000
_cell.length_c   1.000
_cell.angle_alpha   90.00
_cell.angle_beta   90.00
_cell.angle_gamma   90.00
#
_symmetry.space_group_name_H-M   'P 1'
#
loop_
_entity.id
_entity.type
_entity.pdbx_description
1 polymer ?
#
loop_
_entity_poly.entity_id
_entity_poly.type
_entity_poly.pdbx_seq_one_letter_code
_entity_poly.pdbx_strand_id
1 'polypeptide(L)'
;ERFFKDDMKKTEILIDIYDPASSLDKDQYEAHMVAQKILKLKESMTLDGRSVSYKDMVVLMRSTVSFLTFKKVFDQYHIPNHIVLSQGFLKANEIENMLTFLKAIDNPYHDIALLSVLNQPYTCSYIPSDQIASLRVNHKDLSLYETLQLSSDQQIIQFLEVFEELRAFSYQHSPYDLLKKIYEVTDYPL
;
A
#
# COMPACT_ATOMS: atom_id res chain seq x y z
N GLU A 1 13.36 -37.65 -8.51
CA GLU A 1 11.98 -38.18 -8.48
C GLU A 1 11.74 -38.84 -7.13
N ARG A 2 11.02 -38.18 -6.21
CA ARG A 2 10.54 -38.81 -5.00
C ARG A 2 9.14 -39.33 -5.27
N PHE A 3 9.03 -40.62 -5.52
CA PHE A 3 7.75 -41.29 -5.47
C PHE A 3 7.22 -41.29 -4.04
N PHE A 4 6.09 -40.66 -3.82
CA PHE A 4 5.39 -40.74 -2.55
C PHE A 4 4.90 -42.18 -2.37
N LYS A 5 5.42 -42.89 -1.38
CA LYS A 5 4.83 -44.13 -0.91
C LYS A 5 3.45 -43.81 -0.33
N ASP A 6 2.47 -44.46 -0.89
CA ASP A 6 1.05 -44.26 -0.68
C ASP A 6 0.63 -44.85 0.69
N ASP A 7 0.74 -44.03 1.74
CA ASP A 7 -0.07 -44.21 2.94
C ASP A 7 -1.17 -43.15 2.88
N MET A 8 -2.26 -43.54 2.27
CA MET A 8 -3.60 -42.95 2.22
C MET A 8 -3.70 -41.50 2.76
N LYS A 9 -3.15 -40.54 2.08
CA LYS A 9 -3.45 -39.13 2.32
C LYS A 9 -4.88 -38.88 1.84
N LYS A 10 -5.84 -39.03 2.76
CA LYS A 10 -7.25 -38.76 2.45
C LYS A 10 -7.41 -37.27 2.19
N THR A 11 -7.90 -36.94 1.02
CA THR A 11 -8.42 -35.59 0.73
C THR A 11 -9.66 -35.39 1.61
N GLU A 12 -9.66 -34.35 2.43
CA GLU A 12 -10.79 -33.96 3.25
C GLU A 12 -11.49 -32.78 2.56
N ILE A 13 -12.79 -32.88 2.37
CA ILE A 13 -13.63 -31.79 1.86
C ILE A 13 -14.40 -31.22 3.04
N LEU A 14 -14.17 -29.94 3.35
CA LEU A 14 -14.93 -29.20 4.34
C LEU A 14 -16.02 -28.43 3.61
N ILE A 15 -17.25 -28.65 4.00
CA ILE A 15 -18.42 -27.93 3.50
C ILE A 15 -19.09 -27.29 4.70
N ASP A 16 -19.28 -25.99 4.67
CA ASP A 16 -20.03 -25.25 5.66
C ASP A 16 -21.02 -24.30 5.00
N ILE A 17 -22.08 -23.95 5.71
CA ILE A 17 -23.14 -23.07 5.21
C ILE A 17 -22.94 -21.69 5.84
N TYR A 18 -22.54 -20.74 4.99
CA TYR A 18 -22.47 -19.35 5.39
C TYR A 18 -23.86 -18.75 5.57
N ASP A 19 -24.11 -18.15 6.74
CA ASP A 19 -25.33 -17.37 7.01
C ASP A 19 -25.11 -15.91 6.62
N PRO A 20 -25.81 -15.39 5.58
CA PRO A 20 -25.70 -13.99 5.19
C PRO A 20 -26.14 -12.98 6.27
N ALA A 21 -26.89 -13.42 7.29
CA ALA A 21 -27.28 -12.58 8.42
C ALA A 21 -26.16 -12.48 9.49
N SER A 22 -25.04 -13.18 9.32
CA SER A 22 -23.90 -13.09 10.23
C SER A 22 -23.26 -11.70 10.16
N SER A 23 -22.59 -11.30 11.24
CA SER A 23 -21.83 -10.04 11.29
C SER A 23 -20.52 -10.09 10.47
N LEU A 24 -20.13 -11.25 9.96
CA LEU A 24 -18.94 -11.45 9.14
C LEU A 24 -19.32 -11.47 7.67
N ASP A 25 -18.49 -10.91 6.81
CA ASP A 25 -18.62 -11.15 5.38
C ASP A 25 -18.15 -12.58 5.02
N LYS A 26 -18.47 -13.00 3.80
CA LYS A 26 -18.15 -14.35 3.32
C LYS A 26 -16.65 -14.69 3.42
N ASP A 27 -15.78 -13.76 3.03
CA ASP A 27 -14.34 -13.98 3.02
C ASP A 27 -13.78 -14.03 4.45
N GLN A 28 -14.33 -13.24 5.36
CA GLN A 28 -13.99 -13.28 6.79
C GLN A 28 -14.41 -14.62 7.39
N TYR A 29 -15.65 -15.07 7.10
CA TYR A 29 -16.14 -16.35 7.59
C TYR A 29 -15.26 -17.51 7.12
N GLU A 30 -14.92 -17.55 5.83
CA GLU A 30 -14.02 -18.56 5.26
C GLU A 30 -12.64 -18.51 5.93
N ALA A 31 -12.09 -17.32 6.13
CA ALA A 31 -10.80 -17.15 6.79
C ALA A 31 -10.80 -17.67 8.24
N HIS A 32 -11.90 -17.44 9.01
CA HIS A 32 -12.06 -17.99 10.35
C HIS A 32 -12.12 -19.52 10.35
N MET A 33 -12.87 -20.12 9.42
CA MET A 33 -12.94 -21.56 9.26
C MET A 33 -11.57 -22.19 8.98
N VAL A 34 -10.82 -21.59 8.05
CA VAL A 34 -9.46 -22.05 7.72
C VAL A 34 -8.51 -21.87 8.91
N ALA A 35 -8.57 -20.77 9.64
CA ALA A 35 -7.75 -20.55 10.84
C ALA A 35 -8.00 -21.60 11.90
N GLN A 36 -9.26 -21.92 12.21
CA GLN A 36 -9.63 -22.96 13.16
C GLN A 36 -9.13 -24.35 12.71
N LYS A 37 -9.24 -24.64 11.40
CA LYS A 37 -8.73 -25.90 10.85
C LYS A 37 -7.21 -26.02 10.99
N ILE A 38 -6.46 -24.94 10.73
CA ILE A 38 -5.01 -24.88 10.91
C ILE A 38 -4.63 -25.19 12.36
N LEU A 39 -5.29 -24.55 13.33
CA LEU A 39 -5.04 -24.79 14.75
C LEU A 39 -5.30 -26.24 15.14
N LYS A 40 -6.44 -26.79 14.71
CA LYS A 40 -6.79 -28.19 14.96
C LYS A 40 -5.77 -29.16 14.35
N LEU A 41 -5.31 -28.91 13.12
CA LEU A 41 -4.29 -29.74 12.48
C LEU A 41 -2.95 -29.67 13.21
N LYS A 42 -2.55 -28.51 13.69
CA LYS A 42 -1.33 -28.34 14.47
C LYS A 42 -1.34 -29.15 15.76
N GLU A 43 -2.50 -29.29 16.41
CA GLU A 43 -2.64 -30.03 17.66
C GLU A 43 -2.72 -31.57 17.46
N SER A 44 -3.38 -31.98 16.36
CA SER A 44 -3.76 -33.40 16.22
C SER A 44 -2.99 -34.15 15.13
N MET A 45 -2.26 -33.44 14.24
CA MET A 45 -1.63 -34.07 13.08
C MET A 45 -0.13 -34.29 13.29
N THR A 46 0.35 -35.45 12.84
CA THR A 46 1.78 -35.75 12.74
C THR A 46 2.19 -35.93 11.30
N LEU A 47 3.38 -35.45 10.93
CA LEU A 47 3.98 -35.64 9.64
C LEU A 47 5.34 -36.28 9.79
N ASP A 48 5.54 -37.45 9.16
CA ASP A 48 6.78 -38.21 9.24
C ASP A 48 7.26 -38.44 10.68
N GLY A 49 6.31 -38.73 11.60
CA GLY A 49 6.58 -39.02 13.02
C GLY A 49 6.85 -37.81 13.91
N ARG A 50 6.77 -36.59 13.41
CA ARG A 50 6.86 -35.32 14.16
C ARG A 50 5.55 -34.56 14.16
N SER A 51 5.32 -33.73 15.16
CA SER A 51 4.18 -32.82 15.17
C SER A 51 4.29 -31.81 14.02
N VAL A 52 3.15 -31.53 13.39
CA VAL A 52 3.03 -30.53 12.31
C VAL A 52 3.25 -29.13 12.84
N SER A 53 3.98 -28.33 12.12
CA SER A 53 4.20 -26.91 12.43
C SER A 53 3.61 -26.01 11.33
N TYR A 54 3.45 -24.72 11.60
CA TYR A 54 2.88 -23.77 10.64
C TYR A 54 3.62 -23.73 9.30
N LYS A 55 4.95 -23.92 9.31
CA LYS A 55 5.77 -23.97 8.07
C LYS A 55 5.45 -25.16 7.16
N ASP A 56 4.75 -26.17 7.68
CA ASP A 56 4.37 -27.35 6.93
C ASP A 56 2.99 -27.19 6.26
N MET A 57 2.32 -26.05 6.50
CA MET A 57 0.97 -25.77 6.01
C MET A 57 1.00 -24.66 4.96
N VAL A 58 0.25 -24.85 3.87
CA VAL A 58 0.10 -23.87 2.81
C VAL A 58 -1.38 -23.72 2.50
N VAL A 59 -1.84 -22.48 2.39
CA VAL A 59 -3.19 -22.14 1.93
C VAL A 59 -3.08 -21.66 0.48
N LEU A 60 -3.73 -22.37 -0.43
CA LEU A 60 -3.78 -22.00 -1.86
C LEU A 60 -5.15 -21.38 -2.16
N MET A 61 -5.14 -20.19 -2.74
CA MET A 61 -6.35 -19.47 -3.08
C MET A 61 -6.36 -19.13 -4.58
N ARG A 62 -7.55 -19.14 -5.18
CA ARG A 62 -7.71 -18.84 -6.61
C ARG A 62 -7.49 -17.34 -6.91
N SER A 63 -7.82 -16.47 -5.97
CA SER A 63 -7.77 -15.01 -6.12
C SER A 63 -6.99 -14.38 -4.98
N THR A 64 -6.25 -13.31 -5.27
CA THR A 64 -5.50 -12.52 -4.29
C THR A 64 -6.35 -11.50 -3.54
N VAL A 65 -7.61 -11.29 -3.97
CA VAL A 65 -8.50 -10.26 -3.40
C VAL A 65 -8.71 -10.45 -1.90
N SER A 66 -8.93 -11.70 -1.48
CA SER A 66 -9.20 -12.03 -0.07
C SER A 66 -7.95 -12.21 0.80
N PHE A 67 -6.74 -12.10 0.23
CA PHE A 67 -5.49 -12.37 0.97
C PHE A 67 -5.32 -11.50 2.21
N LEU A 68 -5.65 -10.21 2.12
CA LEU A 68 -5.53 -9.29 3.25
C LEU A 68 -6.56 -9.60 4.35
N THR A 69 -7.75 -10.08 3.98
CA THR A 69 -8.77 -10.55 4.94
C THR A 69 -8.27 -11.78 5.68
N PHE A 70 -7.73 -12.77 4.96
CA PHE A 70 -7.13 -13.95 5.57
C PHE A 70 -5.96 -13.60 6.50
N LYS A 71 -5.09 -12.67 6.06
CA LYS A 71 -3.99 -12.20 6.92
C LYS A 71 -4.49 -11.62 8.24
N LYS A 72 -5.45 -10.70 8.19
CA LYS A 72 -6.03 -10.08 9.39
C LYS A 72 -6.61 -11.11 10.34
N VAL A 73 -7.34 -12.09 9.82
CA VAL A 73 -7.91 -13.17 10.63
C VAL A 73 -6.81 -14.06 11.21
N PHE A 74 -5.80 -14.44 10.44
CA PHE A 74 -4.69 -15.26 10.94
C PHE A 74 -3.90 -14.54 12.04
N ASP A 75 -3.69 -13.22 11.89
CA ASP A 75 -3.05 -12.40 12.92
C ASP A 75 -3.88 -12.38 14.22
N GLN A 76 -5.22 -12.35 14.14
CA GLN A 76 -6.12 -12.44 15.30
C GLN A 76 -5.98 -13.79 16.04
N TYR A 77 -5.77 -14.88 15.30
CA TYR A 77 -5.52 -16.21 15.86
C TYR A 77 -4.04 -16.46 16.21
N HIS A 78 -3.19 -15.45 16.09
CA HIS A 78 -1.74 -15.57 16.30
C HIS A 78 -1.10 -16.68 15.46
N ILE A 79 -1.61 -16.90 14.24
CA ILE A 79 -1.06 -17.83 13.27
C ILE A 79 0.01 -17.11 12.46
N PRO A 80 1.30 -17.47 12.60
CA PRO A 80 2.36 -16.91 11.76
C PRO A 80 2.06 -17.20 10.30
N ASN A 81 2.02 -16.14 9.49
CA ASN A 81 1.67 -16.26 8.08
C ASN A 81 2.62 -15.43 7.20
N HIS A 82 2.84 -15.89 6.00
CA HIS A 82 3.58 -15.19 4.97
C HIS A 82 2.75 -15.18 3.69
N ILE A 83 2.40 -13.98 3.22
CA ILE A 83 1.62 -13.80 2.01
C ILE A 83 2.54 -13.33 0.88
N VAL A 84 2.57 -14.08 -0.21
CA VAL A 84 3.25 -13.66 -1.43
C VAL A 84 2.29 -12.77 -2.23
N LEU A 85 2.32 -11.47 -1.98
CA LEU A 85 1.57 -10.49 -2.74
C LEU A 85 2.45 -9.90 -3.83
N SER A 86 2.15 -10.21 -5.08
CA SER A 86 2.78 -9.54 -6.23
C SER A 86 2.16 -8.15 -6.52
N GLN A 87 1.01 -7.80 -5.93
CA GLN A 87 0.25 -6.59 -6.27
C GLN A 87 0.17 -5.53 -5.17
N GLY A 88 0.67 -5.80 -3.96
CA GLY A 88 0.56 -4.84 -2.83
C GLY A 88 1.61 -3.73 -2.84
N PHE A 89 2.74 -3.95 -3.50
CA PHE A 89 3.86 -3.00 -3.48
C PHE A 89 3.47 -1.64 -4.09
N LEU A 90 2.82 -1.63 -5.26
CA LEU A 90 2.42 -0.39 -5.94
C LEU A 90 1.25 0.36 -5.26
N LYS A 91 0.60 -0.25 -4.26
CA LYS A 91 -0.47 0.37 -3.45
C LYS A 91 0.01 0.81 -2.07
N ALA A 92 1.30 0.69 -1.79
CA ALA A 92 1.85 1.26 -0.58
C ALA A 92 1.75 2.79 -0.64
N ASN A 93 1.38 3.42 0.48
CA ASN A 93 1.18 4.87 0.54
C ASN A 93 2.43 5.63 0.07
N GLU A 94 3.61 5.11 0.39
CA GLU A 94 4.89 5.68 0.00
C GLU A 94 5.05 5.72 -1.52
N ILE A 95 4.64 4.66 -2.19
CA ILE A 95 4.68 4.56 -3.66
C ILE A 95 3.63 5.48 -4.29
N GLU A 96 2.41 5.50 -3.76
CA GLU A 96 1.34 6.38 -4.25
C GLU A 96 1.71 7.86 -4.07
N ASN A 97 2.32 8.22 -2.96
CA ASN A 97 2.82 9.57 -2.71
C ASN A 97 3.91 9.95 -3.72
N MET A 98 4.87 9.08 -3.96
CA MET A 98 5.92 9.34 -4.94
C MET A 98 5.37 9.43 -6.37
N LEU A 99 4.44 8.57 -6.74
CA LEU A 99 3.76 8.66 -8.04
C LEU A 99 2.96 9.96 -8.17
N THR A 100 2.37 10.45 -7.09
CA THR A 100 1.65 11.72 -7.06
C THR A 100 2.62 12.89 -7.22
N PHE A 101 3.80 12.81 -6.61
CA PHE A 101 4.86 13.79 -6.79
C PHE A 101 5.33 13.86 -8.26
N LEU A 102 5.59 12.71 -8.87
CA LEU A 102 5.95 12.64 -10.29
C LEU A 102 4.85 13.21 -11.21
N LYS A 103 3.57 12.93 -10.89
CA LYS A 103 2.43 13.53 -11.65
C LYS A 103 2.38 15.05 -11.53
N ALA A 104 2.68 15.60 -10.37
CA ALA A 104 2.73 17.05 -10.17
C ALA A 104 3.91 17.68 -10.95
N ILE A 105 5.09 17.02 -10.97
CA ILE A 105 6.24 17.46 -11.77
C ILE A 105 5.91 17.45 -13.26
N ASP A 106 5.29 16.38 -13.76
CA ASP A 106 4.91 16.22 -15.16
C ASP A 106 3.88 17.28 -15.58
N ASN A 107 2.85 17.47 -14.75
CA ASN A 107 1.82 18.49 -15.00
C ASN A 107 1.48 19.29 -13.74
N PRO A 108 2.06 20.49 -13.56
CA PRO A 108 1.81 21.34 -12.38
C PRO A 108 0.38 21.87 -12.30
N TYR A 109 -0.36 21.85 -13.40
CA TYR A 109 -1.77 22.27 -13.44
C TYR A 109 -2.73 21.18 -12.96
N HIS A 110 -2.20 20.02 -12.54
CA HIS A 110 -2.99 18.98 -11.89
C HIS A 110 -3.16 19.31 -10.40
N ASP A 111 -4.12 20.18 -10.09
CA ASP A 111 -4.36 20.74 -8.75
C ASP A 111 -4.36 19.70 -7.63
N ILE A 112 -4.99 18.52 -7.85
CA ILE A 112 -5.06 17.46 -6.83
C ILE A 112 -3.67 16.87 -6.53
N ALA A 113 -2.86 16.64 -7.56
CA ALA A 113 -1.52 16.11 -7.38
C ALA A 113 -0.63 17.13 -6.67
N LEU A 114 -0.67 18.38 -7.12
CA LEU A 114 0.10 19.47 -6.52
C LEU A 114 -0.30 19.71 -5.05
N LEU A 115 -1.60 19.73 -4.75
CA LEU A 115 -2.11 19.86 -3.38
C LEU A 115 -1.64 18.70 -2.50
N SER A 116 -1.65 17.49 -3.04
CA SER A 116 -1.18 16.31 -2.29
C SER A 116 0.31 16.42 -1.98
N VAL A 117 1.11 16.95 -2.89
CA VAL A 117 2.56 17.20 -2.66
C VAL A 117 2.76 18.25 -1.56
N LEU A 118 2.03 19.38 -1.61
CA LEU A 118 2.12 20.46 -0.62
C LEU A 118 1.75 20.03 0.81
N ASN A 119 0.82 19.08 0.93
CA ASN A 119 0.37 18.56 2.23
C ASN A 119 1.27 17.44 2.81
N GLN A 120 2.32 17.04 2.09
CA GLN A 120 3.22 16.01 2.60
C GLN A 120 4.27 16.61 3.54
N PRO A 121 4.50 16.00 4.72
CA PRO A 121 5.46 16.53 5.69
C PRO A 121 6.93 16.46 5.22
N TYR A 122 7.19 15.79 4.12
CA TYR A 122 8.53 15.53 3.56
C TYR A 122 8.91 16.48 2.42
N THR A 123 8.04 17.39 2.05
CA THR A 123 8.41 18.45 1.11
C THR A 123 9.22 19.51 1.85
N CYS A 124 10.21 20.09 1.18
CA CYS A 124 11.14 21.08 1.73
C CYS A 124 10.46 22.25 2.49
N SER A 125 9.13 22.35 2.40
CA SER A 125 8.33 23.36 3.05
C SER A 125 6.93 22.82 3.29
N TYR A 126 6.61 22.53 4.55
CA TYR A 126 5.23 22.21 4.94
C TYR A 126 4.38 23.48 4.87
N ILE A 127 3.38 23.49 4.01
CA ILE A 127 2.43 24.60 3.88
C ILE A 127 1.10 24.16 4.49
N PRO A 128 0.61 24.85 5.54
CA PRO A 128 -0.66 24.50 6.17
C PRO A 128 -1.84 24.55 5.19
N SER A 129 -2.75 23.61 5.28
CA SER A 129 -3.90 23.49 4.37
C SER A 129 -4.84 24.71 4.40
N ASP A 130 -4.97 25.37 5.54
CA ASP A 130 -5.75 26.61 5.70
C ASP A 130 -5.11 27.78 4.93
N GLN A 131 -3.81 27.86 4.89
CA GLN A 131 -3.08 28.84 4.09
C GLN A 131 -3.32 28.61 2.58
N ILE A 132 -3.21 27.38 2.12
CA ILE A 132 -3.50 27.02 0.72
C ILE A 132 -4.97 27.33 0.38
N ALA A 133 -5.89 26.98 1.29
CA ALA A 133 -7.31 27.27 1.10
C ALA A 133 -7.58 28.78 1.00
N SER A 134 -6.93 29.58 1.84
CA SER A 134 -7.07 31.04 1.81
C SER A 134 -6.56 31.65 0.51
N LEU A 135 -5.43 31.18 -0.01
CA LEU A 135 -4.92 31.59 -1.31
C LEU A 135 -5.89 31.23 -2.43
N ARG A 136 -6.44 30.02 -2.41
CA ARG A 136 -7.39 29.55 -3.43
C ARG A 136 -8.71 30.32 -3.41
N VAL A 137 -9.22 30.69 -2.24
CA VAL A 137 -10.44 31.49 -2.12
C VAL A 137 -10.27 32.89 -2.76
N ASN A 138 -9.08 33.47 -2.65
CA ASN A 138 -8.77 34.80 -3.23
C ASN A 138 -8.56 34.76 -4.75
N HIS A 139 -8.24 33.57 -5.31
CA HIS A 139 -7.89 33.42 -6.74
C HIS A 139 -8.64 32.23 -7.36
N LYS A 140 -9.97 32.26 -7.32
CA LYS A 140 -10.83 31.14 -7.75
C LYS A 140 -10.72 30.77 -9.23
N ASP A 141 -10.38 31.74 -10.06
CA ASP A 141 -10.33 31.61 -11.53
C ASP A 141 -8.97 31.10 -12.04
N LEU A 142 -7.96 31.02 -11.15
CA LEU A 142 -6.63 30.52 -11.47
C LEU A 142 -6.46 29.06 -11.02
N SER A 143 -5.54 28.34 -11.64
CA SER A 143 -5.07 27.03 -11.12
C SER A 143 -4.35 27.20 -9.79
N LEU A 144 -4.20 26.11 -9.05
CA LEU A 144 -3.43 26.12 -7.80
C LEU A 144 -1.98 26.59 -8.05
N TYR A 145 -1.37 26.08 -9.11
CA TYR A 145 0.00 26.43 -9.48
C TYR A 145 0.18 27.93 -9.76
N GLU A 146 -0.70 28.54 -10.58
CA GLU A 146 -0.70 29.98 -10.82
C GLU A 146 -0.91 30.79 -9.54
N THR A 147 -1.81 30.30 -8.68
CA THR A 147 -2.07 30.94 -7.38
C THR A 147 -0.84 30.94 -6.48
N LEU A 148 -0.09 29.83 -6.46
CA LEU A 148 1.17 29.75 -5.69
C LEU A 148 2.23 30.72 -6.23
N GLN A 149 2.33 30.88 -7.54
CA GLN A 149 3.27 31.81 -8.16
C GLN A 149 3.01 33.29 -7.83
N LEU A 150 1.77 33.64 -7.47
CA LEU A 150 1.41 35.00 -7.03
C LEU A 150 1.67 35.23 -5.53
N SER A 151 2.03 34.20 -4.77
CA SER A 151 2.25 34.31 -3.35
C SER A 151 3.57 35.00 -3.03
N SER A 152 3.56 35.86 -2.00
CA SER A 152 4.77 36.47 -1.41
C SER A 152 5.25 35.69 -0.17
N ASP A 153 4.65 34.57 0.14
CA ASP A 153 5.03 33.76 1.29
C ASP A 153 6.35 33.04 1.02
N GLN A 154 7.29 33.16 1.99
CA GLN A 154 8.64 32.64 1.85
C GLN A 154 8.67 31.10 1.72
N GLN A 155 7.76 30.39 2.39
CA GLN A 155 7.71 28.93 2.34
C GLN A 155 7.21 28.45 0.96
N ILE A 156 6.24 29.16 0.39
CA ILE A 156 5.72 28.91 -0.96
C ILE A 156 6.78 29.19 -2.01
N ILE A 157 7.53 30.29 -1.86
CA ILE A 157 8.63 30.62 -2.78
C ILE A 157 9.70 29.52 -2.74
N GLN A 158 10.12 29.07 -1.56
CA GLN A 158 11.10 27.99 -1.43
C GLN A 158 10.61 26.68 -2.05
N PHE A 159 9.34 26.35 -1.82
CA PHE A 159 8.73 25.18 -2.46
C PHE A 159 8.78 25.29 -3.98
N LEU A 160 8.38 26.42 -4.56
CA LEU A 160 8.37 26.63 -5.99
C LEU A 160 9.78 26.58 -6.60
N GLU A 161 10.79 27.13 -5.93
CA GLU A 161 12.19 27.04 -6.38
C GLU A 161 12.64 25.59 -6.55
N VAL A 162 12.44 24.76 -5.51
CA VAL A 162 12.79 23.34 -5.57
C VAL A 162 11.94 22.59 -6.59
N PHE A 163 10.66 22.87 -6.62
CA PHE A 163 9.72 22.23 -7.54
C PHE A 163 10.07 22.51 -9.01
N GLU A 164 10.41 23.76 -9.35
CA GLU A 164 10.84 24.12 -10.70
C GLU A 164 12.23 23.54 -11.05
N GLU A 165 13.16 23.46 -10.09
CA GLU A 165 14.43 22.75 -10.29
C GLU A 165 14.20 21.29 -10.68
N LEU A 166 13.31 20.59 -9.96
CA LEU A 166 12.95 19.20 -10.26
C LEU A 166 12.27 19.05 -11.62
N ARG A 167 11.41 19.99 -11.99
CA ARG A 167 10.78 20.02 -13.32
C ARG A 167 11.81 20.22 -14.42
N ALA A 168 12.69 21.20 -14.27
CA ALA A 168 13.76 21.43 -15.24
C ALA A 168 14.67 20.20 -15.37
N PHE A 169 14.99 19.53 -14.26
CA PHE A 169 15.78 18.32 -14.22
C PHE A 169 15.11 17.16 -14.97
N SER A 170 13.80 17.03 -14.83
CA SER A 170 13.02 15.94 -15.45
C SER A 170 13.07 15.92 -16.97
N TYR A 171 13.25 17.05 -17.62
CA TYR A 171 13.31 17.14 -19.08
C TYR A 171 14.60 16.56 -19.68
N GLN A 172 15.66 16.42 -18.88
CA GLN A 172 16.98 16.04 -19.37
C GLN A 172 17.47 14.69 -18.79
N HIS A 173 16.75 14.12 -17.82
CA HIS A 173 17.20 12.96 -17.07
C HIS A 173 16.16 11.85 -17.06
N SER A 174 16.61 10.63 -16.73
CA SER A 174 15.71 9.48 -16.62
C SER A 174 14.77 9.60 -15.40
N PRO A 175 13.60 8.92 -15.40
CA PRO A 175 12.74 8.85 -14.23
C PRO A 175 13.46 8.32 -12.97
N TYR A 176 14.43 7.44 -13.14
CA TYR A 176 15.24 6.92 -12.05
C TYR A 176 16.13 8.02 -11.41
N ASP A 177 16.78 8.84 -12.24
CA ASP A 177 17.61 9.95 -11.76
C ASP A 177 16.76 11.02 -11.09
N LEU A 178 15.56 11.30 -11.65
CA LEU A 178 14.59 12.21 -11.05
C LEU A 178 14.14 11.71 -9.67
N LEU A 179 13.83 10.43 -9.52
CA LEU A 179 13.49 9.86 -8.21
C LEU A 179 14.62 10.03 -7.20
N LYS A 180 15.86 9.75 -7.59
CA LYS A 180 17.02 9.99 -6.73
C LYS A 180 17.13 11.46 -6.32
N LYS A 181 17.00 12.37 -7.27
CA LYS A 181 17.05 13.81 -7.01
C LYS A 181 15.94 14.25 -6.05
N ILE A 182 14.72 13.71 -6.18
CA ILE A 182 13.63 13.97 -5.24
C ILE A 182 14.01 13.54 -3.83
N TYR A 183 14.57 12.33 -3.64
CA TYR A 183 15.03 11.87 -2.33
C TYR A 183 16.15 12.71 -1.74
N GLU A 184 17.03 13.27 -2.58
CA GLU A 184 18.14 14.12 -2.15
C GLU A 184 17.67 15.51 -1.68
N VAL A 185 16.63 16.08 -2.30
CA VAL A 185 16.17 17.45 -2.01
C VAL A 185 14.96 17.51 -1.08
N THR A 186 14.35 16.35 -0.79
CA THR A 186 13.24 16.22 0.14
C THR A 186 13.68 15.33 1.30
N ASP A 187 13.17 15.58 2.51
CA ASP A 187 13.38 14.69 3.65
C ASP A 187 12.49 13.44 3.59
N TYR A 188 12.27 12.91 2.38
CA TYR A 188 11.42 11.74 2.22
C TYR A 188 12.08 10.53 2.88
N PRO A 189 11.46 9.87 3.88
CA PRO A 189 12.07 8.74 4.57
C PRO A 189 12.20 7.54 3.63
N LEU A 190 13.41 6.99 3.55
CA LEU A 190 13.72 5.73 2.87
C LEU A 190 13.31 4.53 3.73
#